data_f2d9ddf279d7e2628f8d39c3c97acff4
#
_entry.id   f2d9ddf279d7e2628f8d39c3c97acff4
#
_cell.length_a   1.000
_cell.length_b   1.000
_cell.length_c   1.000
_cell.angle_alpha   90.00
_cell.angle_beta   90.00
_cell.angle_gamma   90.00
#
_symmetry.space_group_name_H-M   'P 1'
#
loop_
_entity.id
_entity.type
_entity.pdbx_description
1 polymer ?
#
loop_
_entity_poly.entity_id
_entity_poly.type
_entity_poly.pdbx_seq_one_letter_code
_entity_poly.pdbx_strand_id
1 'polypeptide(L)'
;DTDLERFTQYFGAFGQDPFFGHIDGHENIAAIQRNADEKTPIFAEGFHSDWSFLDIPPAGTCLFGITIPPIGGNTLFADQVAAYERLPDNLRDKADSLTAIHSAELGYAPDGVYGDADQDSGRSMKIIPNEKAREKTEHPFVRTHHETGKKALYSSISYIQGFAGLEKEE
;
A
#
# COMPACT_ATOMS: atom_id res chain seq x y z
N ASP A 1 23.13 -1.34 0.96
CA ASP A 1 22.07 -0.53 1.59
C ASP A 1 22.24 0.96 1.26
N THR A 2 23.39 1.57 1.52
CA THR A 2 23.68 2.98 1.17
C THR A 2 23.50 3.26 -0.34
N ASP A 3 23.85 2.31 -1.22
CA ASP A 3 23.66 2.46 -2.66
C ASP A 3 22.18 2.41 -3.04
N LEU A 4 21.38 1.62 -2.33
CA LEU A 4 19.91 1.57 -2.52
C LEU A 4 19.28 2.91 -2.12
N GLU A 5 19.64 3.46 -0.97
CA GLU A 5 19.17 4.78 -0.54
C GLU A 5 19.55 5.87 -1.55
N ARG A 6 20.82 5.89 -1.97
CA ARG A 6 21.30 6.84 -2.98
C ARG A 6 20.54 6.72 -4.31
N PHE A 7 20.30 5.49 -4.78
CA PHE A 7 19.54 5.24 -6.00
C PHE A 7 18.10 5.73 -5.85
N THR A 8 17.44 5.43 -4.73
CA THR A 8 16.06 5.82 -4.49
C THR A 8 15.89 7.34 -4.46
N GLN A 9 16.87 8.06 -3.93
CA GLN A 9 16.85 9.53 -3.87
C GLN A 9 16.88 10.23 -5.24
N TYR A 10 17.26 9.55 -6.33
CA TYR A 10 17.12 10.11 -7.68
C TYR A 10 15.65 10.32 -8.09
N PHE A 11 14.71 9.64 -7.44
CA PHE A 11 13.28 9.74 -7.72
C PHE A 11 12.55 10.70 -6.78
N GLY A 12 13.21 11.19 -5.74
CA GLY A 12 12.65 12.15 -4.80
C GLY A 12 13.10 11.92 -3.36
N ALA A 13 12.53 12.68 -2.44
CA ALA A 13 12.75 12.50 -1.01
C ALA A 13 12.10 11.19 -0.52
N PHE A 14 12.64 10.63 0.56
CA PHE A 14 12.03 9.47 1.19
C PHE A 14 10.64 9.81 1.76
N GLY A 15 9.71 8.88 1.58
CA GLY A 15 8.41 8.92 2.22
C GLY A 15 8.49 8.52 3.70
N GLN A 16 7.35 8.62 4.38
CA GLN A 16 7.21 8.12 5.75
C GLN A 16 6.78 6.66 5.73
N ASP A 17 7.35 5.87 6.63
CA ASP A 17 6.95 4.50 6.89
C ASP A 17 6.64 4.33 8.39
N PRO A 18 5.35 4.38 8.78
CA PRO A 18 4.98 4.33 10.17
C PRO A 18 4.83 2.91 10.75
N PHE A 19 4.93 1.85 9.91
CA PHE A 19 4.51 0.50 10.32
C PHE A 19 5.58 -0.59 10.13
N PHE A 20 6.71 -0.29 9.51
CA PHE A 20 7.76 -1.30 9.34
C PHE A 20 8.98 -1.03 10.23
N GLY A 21 9.59 -2.12 10.69
CA GLY A 21 10.89 -2.04 11.33
C GLY A 21 11.98 -1.87 10.29
N HIS A 22 12.81 -0.85 10.47
CA HIS A 22 13.93 -0.55 9.60
C HIS A 22 15.13 -1.47 9.88
N ILE A 23 16.01 -1.64 8.92
CA ILE A 23 17.27 -2.35 9.11
C ILE A 23 18.26 -1.46 9.85
N ASP A 24 19.22 -2.09 10.57
CA ASP A 24 20.18 -1.37 11.39
C ASP A 24 21.01 -0.37 10.56
N GLY A 25 21.01 0.89 11.01
CA GLY A 25 21.75 1.97 10.36
C GLY A 25 21.09 2.58 9.11
N HIS A 26 19.89 2.14 8.72
CA HIS A 26 19.18 2.61 7.53
C HIS A 26 17.68 2.82 7.79
N GLU A 27 17.33 4.00 8.27
CA GLU A 27 15.95 4.36 8.65
C GLU A 27 14.95 4.39 7.48
N ASN A 28 15.44 4.34 6.25
CA ASN A 28 14.61 4.37 5.04
C ASN A 28 14.51 3.01 4.33
N ILE A 29 15.04 1.96 4.94
CA ILE A 29 15.01 0.60 4.38
C ILE A 29 14.34 -0.35 5.36
N ALA A 30 13.27 -1.00 4.91
CA ALA A 30 12.63 -2.09 5.62
C ALA A 30 12.96 -3.43 4.96
N ALA A 31 13.19 -4.47 5.78
CA ALA A 31 13.39 -5.82 5.28
C ALA A 31 12.04 -6.51 5.06
N ILE A 32 11.72 -6.82 3.82
CA ILE A 32 10.60 -7.69 3.47
C ILE A 32 11.14 -9.11 3.31
N GLN A 33 10.87 -9.96 4.28
CA GLN A 33 11.40 -11.32 4.29
C GLN A 33 10.34 -12.35 4.70
N ARG A 34 10.51 -13.56 4.20
CA ARG A 34 9.75 -14.74 4.58
C ARG A 34 10.68 -15.94 4.69
N ASN A 35 10.74 -16.55 5.83
CA ASN A 35 11.52 -17.79 6.04
C ASN A 35 10.80 -19.00 5.43
N ALA A 36 11.56 -20.03 5.05
CA ALA A 36 11.02 -21.21 4.39
C ALA A 36 10.02 -22.00 5.24
N ASP A 37 10.14 -21.93 6.56
CA ASP A 37 9.29 -22.60 7.54
C ASP A 37 8.13 -21.75 8.06
N GLU A 38 8.03 -20.49 7.63
CA GLU A 38 6.97 -19.57 8.03
C GLU A 38 5.60 -20.05 7.55
N LYS A 39 4.61 -20.03 8.46
CA LYS A 39 3.23 -20.49 8.21
C LYS A 39 2.21 -19.35 8.18
N THR A 40 2.63 -18.13 8.45
CA THR A 40 1.73 -16.96 8.41
C THR A 40 1.16 -16.74 7.00
N PRO A 41 0.01 -16.05 6.88
CA PRO A 41 -0.47 -15.58 5.57
C PRO A 41 0.61 -14.76 4.84
N ILE A 42 0.63 -14.85 3.52
CA ILE A 42 1.58 -14.08 2.70
C ILE A 42 1.33 -12.58 2.92
N PHE A 43 2.41 -11.83 3.17
CA PHE A 43 2.32 -10.39 3.30
C PHE A 43 1.98 -9.75 1.95
N ALA A 44 1.08 -8.77 1.97
CA ALA A 44 0.69 -7.98 0.79
C ALA A 44 0.19 -8.81 -0.41
N GLU A 45 -0.48 -9.94 -0.16
CA GLU A 45 -1.02 -10.82 -1.23
C GLU A 45 -2.11 -10.13 -2.06
N GLY A 46 -2.90 -9.23 -1.47
CA GLY A 46 -3.96 -8.49 -2.18
C GLY A 46 -3.42 -7.33 -3.02
N PHE A 47 -4.09 -7.02 -4.14
CA PHE A 47 -3.77 -5.80 -4.91
C PHE A 47 -3.99 -4.55 -4.05
N HIS A 48 -2.98 -3.68 -4.01
CA HIS A 48 -3.00 -2.43 -3.26
C HIS A 48 -2.13 -1.36 -3.93
N SER A 49 -2.31 -0.11 -3.52
CA SER A 49 -1.35 0.97 -3.75
C SER A 49 -0.65 1.24 -2.43
N ASP A 50 0.68 1.27 -2.44
CA ASP A 50 1.47 1.50 -1.22
C ASP A 50 1.10 2.83 -0.57
N TRP A 51 0.92 2.79 0.74
CA TRP A 51 0.69 3.94 1.61
C TRP A 51 -0.38 4.94 1.13
N SER A 52 -1.42 4.45 0.44
CA SER A 52 -2.51 5.31 -0.05
C SER A 52 -3.30 6.00 1.08
N PHE A 53 -3.09 5.60 2.31
CA PHE A 53 -3.66 6.22 3.51
C PHE A 53 -2.88 7.44 4.01
N LEU A 54 -1.74 7.78 3.43
CA LEU A 54 -1.01 9.01 3.75
C LEU A 54 -1.60 10.20 2.98
N ASP A 55 -1.50 11.40 3.56
CA ASP A 55 -1.87 12.65 2.87
C ASP A 55 -1.07 12.84 1.57
N ILE A 56 0.20 12.49 1.62
CA ILE A 56 1.11 12.48 0.45
C ILE A 56 1.63 11.06 0.28
N PRO A 57 0.93 10.22 -0.51
CA PRO A 57 1.41 8.88 -0.82
C PRO A 57 2.75 8.90 -1.56
N PRO A 58 3.60 7.88 -1.39
CA PRO A 58 4.86 7.82 -2.11
C PRO A 58 4.65 7.76 -3.63
N ALA A 59 5.54 8.41 -4.38
CA ALA A 59 5.52 8.36 -5.85
C ALA A 59 5.86 6.97 -6.39
N GLY A 60 6.57 6.16 -5.63
CA GLY A 60 6.93 4.79 -5.95
C GLY A 60 7.67 4.10 -4.81
N THR A 61 7.83 2.80 -4.95
CA THR A 61 8.57 1.95 -4.01
C THR A 61 9.73 1.27 -4.74
N CYS A 62 10.92 1.30 -4.15
CA CYS A 62 12.09 0.60 -4.68
C CYS A 62 12.27 -0.72 -3.94
N LEU A 63 12.18 -1.84 -4.65
CA LEU A 63 12.45 -3.18 -4.12
C LEU A 63 13.78 -3.70 -4.64
N PHE A 64 14.68 -4.09 -3.73
CA PHE A 64 15.93 -4.74 -4.06
C PHE A 64 15.91 -6.20 -3.64
N GLY A 65 15.95 -7.11 -4.62
CA GLY A 65 15.91 -8.54 -4.37
C GLY A 65 17.27 -9.08 -3.91
N ILE A 66 17.32 -9.65 -2.71
CA ILE A 66 18.52 -10.31 -2.15
C ILE A 66 18.43 -11.83 -2.34
N THR A 67 17.34 -12.41 -1.87
CA THR A 67 17.05 -13.84 -2.02
C THR A 67 15.67 -14.01 -2.61
N ILE A 68 15.62 -14.49 -3.85
CA ILE A 68 14.38 -14.66 -4.58
C ILE A 68 14.16 -16.16 -4.80
N PRO A 69 12.95 -16.70 -4.53
CA PRO A 69 12.66 -18.11 -4.76
C PRO A 69 12.74 -18.43 -6.26
N PRO A 70 13.15 -19.64 -6.62
CA PRO A 70 13.25 -20.04 -8.04
C PRO A 70 11.88 -20.15 -8.73
N ILE A 71 10.81 -20.29 -7.95
CA ILE A 71 9.43 -20.44 -8.46
C ILE A 71 8.51 -19.66 -7.51
N GLY A 72 7.55 -18.93 -8.07
CA GLY A 72 6.57 -18.14 -7.31
C GLY A 72 7.11 -16.78 -6.87
N GLY A 73 6.32 -16.07 -6.05
CA GLY A 73 6.67 -14.74 -5.55
C GLY A 73 6.63 -13.64 -6.62
N ASN A 74 5.91 -13.84 -7.72
CA ASN A 74 5.77 -12.85 -8.78
C ASN A 74 5.02 -11.63 -8.27
N THR A 75 5.51 -10.43 -8.60
CA THR A 75 4.76 -9.20 -8.40
C THR A 75 3.80 -9.00 -9.57
N LEU A 76 2.53 -8.85 -9.26
CA LEU A 76 1.48 -8.62 -10.25
C LEU A 76 1.03 -7.17 -10.20
N PHE A 77 0.76 -6.59 -11.36
CA PHE A 77 0.27 -5.23 -11.48
C PHE A 77 -1.10 -5.20 -12.15
N ALA A 78 -2.01 -4.37 -11.61
CA ALA A 78 -3.30 -4.07 -12.22
C ALA A 78 -3.25 -2.69 -12.88
N ASP A 79 -3.58 -2.61 -14.17
CA ASP A 79 -3.63 -1.35 -14.91
C ASP A 79 -4.90 -0.56 -14.53
N GLN A 80 -4.73 0.44 -13.69
CA GLN A 80 -5.83 1.28 -13.18
C GLN A 80 -6.32 2.29 -14.22
N VAL A 81 -5.54 2.62 -15.24
CA VAL A 81 -6.00 3.40 -16.40
C VAL A 81 -6.97 2.57 -17.21
N ALA A 82 -6.57 1.36 -17.59
CA ALA A 82 -7.44 0.46 -18.33
C ALA A 82 -8.70 0.07 -17.52
N ALA A 83 -8.58 -0.06 -16.19
CA ALA A 83 -9.72 -0.30 -15.32
C ALA A 83 -10.74 0.85 -15.40
N TYR A 84 -10.29 2.12 -15.31
CA TYR A 84 -11.14 3.29 -15.47
C TYR A 84 -11.78 3.36 -16.86
N GLU A 85 -11.00 3.17 -17.93
CA GLU A 85 -11.47 3.24 -19.31
C GLU A 85 -12.55 2.20 -19.65
N ARG A 86 -12.53 1.05 -18.96
CA ARG A 86 -13.49 -0.05 -19.14
C ARG A 86 -14.75 0.08 -18.30
N LEU A 87 -14.84 1.08 -17.41
CA LEU A 87 -16.07 1.32 -16.67
C LEU A 87 -17.21 1.67 -17.62
N PRO A 88 -18.42 1.13 -17.41
CA PRO A 88 -19.64 1.64 -18.01
C PRO A 88 -19.81 3.15 -17.72
N ASP A 89 -20.39 3.91 -18.66
CA ASP A 89 -20.45 5.38 -18.55
C ASP A 89 -21.07 5.84 -17.24
N ASN A 90 -22.18 5.24 -16.81
CA ASN A 90 -22.83 5.57 -15.55
C ASN A 90 -21.96 5.32 -14.30
N LEU A 91 -21.09 4.30 -14.33
CA LEU A 91 -20.15 4.04 -13.23
C LEU A 91 -18.93 4.96 -13.31
N ARG A 92 -18.51 5.34 -14.52
CA ARG A 92 -17.43 6.29 -14.73
C ARG A 92 -17.80 7.67 -14.21
N ASP A 93 -19.01 8.16 -14.53
CA ASP A 93 -19.52 9.43 -14.03
C ASP A 93 -19.64 9.43 -12.50
N LYS A 94 -20.12 8.33 -11.92
CA LYS A 94 -20.15 8.17 -10.46
C LYS A 94 -18.72 8.19 -9.89
N ALA A 95 -17.80 7.40 -10.44
CA ALA A 95 -16.42 7.31 -9.97
C ALA A 95 -15.69 8.66 -9.98
N ASP A 96 -15.90 9.48 -11.03
CA ASP A 96 -15.31 10.82 -11.17
C ASP A 96 -15.74 11.78 -10.05
N SER A 97 -16.88 11.53 -9.41
CA SER A 97 -17.43 12.38 -8.34
C SER A 97 -17.07 11.90 -6.93
N LEU A 98 -16.52 10.69 -6.80
CA LEU A 98 -16.28 10.09 -5.49
C LEU A 98 -14.94 10.54 -4.86
N THR A 99 -14.99 10.71 -3.55
CA THR A 99 -13.81 10.86 -2.68
C THR A 99 -13.71 9.64 -1.79
N ALA A 100 -12.66 8.86 -1.95
CA ALA A 100 -12.42 7.65 -1.17
C ALA A 100 -11.76 7.98 0.17
N ILE A 101 -12.19 7.31 1.24
CA ILE A 101 -11.62 7.41 2.59
C ILE A 101 -10.66 6.24 2.77
N HIS A 102 -9.39 6.55 2.94
CA HIS A 102 -8.31 5.59 3.14
C HIS A 102 -7.88 5.54 4.60
N SER A 103 -7.56 4.36 5.10
CA SER A 103 -6.98 4.13 6.43
C SER A 103 -6.15 2.85 6.42
N ALA A 104 -5.12 2.81 7.23
CA ALA A 104 -4.31 1.62 7.47
C ALA A 104 -4.92 0.67 8.54
N GLU A 105 -6.06 1.02 9.11
CA GLU A 105 -6.68 0.40 10.28
C GLU A 105 -6.81 -1.12 10.16
N LEU A 106 -7.35 -1.61 9.04
CA LEU A 106 -7.58 -3.04 8.83
C LEU A 106 -6.28 -3.87 8.86
N GLY A 107 -5.18 -3.29 8.42
CA GLY A 107 -3.88 -3.96 8.39
C GLY A 107 -3.06 -3.76 9.65
N TYR A 108 -2.88 -2.50 10.07
CA TYR A 108 -1.80 -2.10 10.98
C TYR A 108 -2.26 -1.52 12.32
N ALA A 109 -3.56 -1.45 12.60
CA ALA A 109 -4.02 -1.15 13.96
C ALA A 109 -3.67 -2.31 14.92
N PRO A 110 -3.57 -2.09 16.24
CA PRO A 110 -3.27 -3.15 17.20
C PRO A 110 -4.17 -4.38 17.09
N ASP A 111 -5.42 -4.21 16.69
CA ASP A 111 -6.41 -5.26 16.44
C ASP A 111 -6.55 -5.63 14.95
N GLY A 112 -5.71 -5.09 14.06
CA GLY A 112 -5.69 -5.37 12.62
C GLY A 112 -5.01 -6.70 12.27
N VAL A 113 -4.98 -7.01 10.98
CA VAL A 113 -4.41 -8.28 10.45
C VAL A 113 -2.96 -8.49 10.88
N TYR A 114 -2.15 -7.44 10.90
CA TYR A 114 -0.75 -7.43 11.32
C TYR A 114 -0.59 -6.81 12.72
N GLY A 115 -1.66 -6.80 13.51
CA GLY A 115 -1.72 -6.23 14.84
C GLY A 115 -1.01 -7.05 15.90
N ASP A 116 -1.37 -6.82 17.17
CA ASP A 116 -0.70 -7.43 18.32
C ASP A 116 -0.74 -8.98 18.29
N ALA A 117 -1.82 -9.57 17.79
CA ALA A 117 -1.94 -11.03 17.65
C ALA A 117 -0.97 -11.62 16.60
N ASP A 118 -0.54 -10.86 15.61
CA ASP A 118 0.42 -11.31 14.59
C ASP A 118 1.87 -11.25 15.10
N GLN A 119 2.16 -10.49 16.16
CA GLN A 119 3.52 -10.35 16.70
C GLN A 119 4.10 -11.70 17.18
N ASP A 120 3.25 -12.60 17.67
CA ASP A 120 3.63 -13.94 18.14
C ASP A 120 3.36 -15.03 17.08
N SER A 121 2.99 -14.67 15.86
CA SER A 121 2.61 -15.61 14.78
C SER A 121 3.79 -16.36 14.17
N GLY A 122 5.02 -15.89 14.41
CA GLY A 122 6.24 -16.39 13.75
C GLY A 122 6.51 -15.75 12.40
N ARG A 123 5.91 -14.59 12.12
CA ARG A 123 6.23 -13.79 10.92
C ARG A 123 7.69 -13.33 10.95
N SER A 124 8.40 -13.54 9.85
CA SER A 124 9.81 -13.17 9.74
C SER A 124 10.03 -11.67 9.55
N MET A 125 9.05 -11.01 8.96
CA MET A 125 9.07 -9.56 8.72
C MET A 125 8.64 -8.80 9.98
N LYS A 126 9.34 -7.72 10.31
CA LYS A 126 9.02 -6.88 11.46
C LYS A 126 7.99 -5.80 11.09
N ILE A 127 6.77 -5.97 11.58
CA ILE A 127 5.69 -4.99 11.48
C ILE A 127 5.47 -4.37 12.86
N ILE A 128 5.18 -3.07 12.92
CA ILE A 128 5.00 -2.29 14.17
C ILE A 128 3.58 -1.72 14.17
N PRO A 129 2.58 -2.48 14.63
CA PRO A 129 1.22 -1.99 14.70
C PRO A 129 1.12 -0.83 15.69
N ASN A 130 0.29 0.15 15.37
CA ASN A 130 0.06 1.28 16.26
C ASN A 130 -1.25 2.00 15.95
N GLU A 131 -1.72 2.85 16.89
CA GLU A 131 -2.99 3.57 16.78
C GLU A 131 -3.06 4.59 15.63
N LYS A 132 -1.93 5.04 15.09
CA LYS A 132 -1.92 5.92 13.89
C LYS A 132 -2.55 5.25 12.68
N ALA A 133 -2.59 3.92 12.64
CA ALA A 133 -3.26 3.19 11.58
C ALA A 133 -4.75 3.54 11.43
N ARG A 134 -5.39 4.07 12.48
CA ARG A 134 -6.80 4.49 12.46
C ARG A 134 -7.03 5.88 11.88
N GLU A 135 -5.97 6.61 11.60
CA GLU A 135 -6.08 7.89 10.90
C GLU A 135 -6.71 7.68 9.53
N LYS A 136 -7.52 8.66 9.12
CA LYS A 136 -8.24 8.61 7.84
C LYS A 136 -7.81 9.75 6.96
N THR A 137 -7.59 9.44 5.70
CA THR A 137 -7.21 10.42 4.68
C THR A 137 -8.15 10.29 3.49
N GLU A 138 -8.55 11.42 2.92
CA GLU A 138 -9.43 11.47 1.77
C GLU A 138 -8.64 11.73 0.50
N HIS A 139 -8.92 10.92 -0.54
CA HIS A 139 -8.36 11.10 -1.87
C HIS A 139 -9.45 11.00 -2.94
N PRO A 140 -9.34 11.77 -4.05
CA PRO A 140 -10.19 11.52 -5.21
C PRO A 140 -10.08 10.06 -5.66
N PHE A 141 -11.23 9.39 -5.86
CA PHE A 141 -11.25 8.00 -6.31
C PHE A 141 -10.72 7.84 -7.74
N VAL A 142 -10.85 8.87 -8.57
CA VAL A 142 -10.23 8.97 -9.89
C VAL A 142 -9.14 10.04 -9.86
N ARG A 143 -7.93 9.68 -10.25
CA ARG A 143 -6.79 10.59 -10.33
C ARG A 143 -6.29 10.71 -11.76
N THR A 144 -5.85 11.91 -12.14
CA THR A 144 -5.17 12.12 -13.42
C THR A 144 -3.67 11.91 -13.23
N HIS A 145 -3.09 11.01 -14.00
CA HIS A 145 -1.65 10.76 -13.99
C HIS A 145 -0.92 11.98 -14.55
N HIS A 146 -0.05 12.57 -13.75
CA HIS A 146 0.55 13.89 -14.06
C HIS A 146 1.40 13.91 -15.32
N GLU A 147 2.06 12.81 -15.69
CA GLU A 147 2.89 12.73 -16.91
C GLU A 147 2.08 12.42 -18.16
N THR A 148 1.08 11.55 -18.07
CA THR A 148 0.34 11.05 -19.23
C THR A 148 -0.98 11.76 -19.48
N GLY A 149 -1.50 12.49 -18.49
CA GLY A 149 -2.83 13.09 -18.51
C GLY A 149 -3.99 12.10 -18.48
N LYS A 150 -3.73 10.80 -18.35
CA LYS A 150 -4.76 9.77 -18.32
C LYS A 150 -5.39 9.68 -16.94
N LYS A 151 -6.71 9.44 -16.92
CA LYS A 151 -7.44 9.12 -15.68
C LYS A 151 -7.22 7.67 -15.30
N ALA A 152 -7.08 7.42 -14.00
CA ALA A 152 -6.90 6.10 -13.40
C ALA A 152 -7.72 5.99 -12.13
N LEU A 153 -8.22 4.79 -11.81
CA LEU A 153 -8.79 4.54 -10.50
C LEU A 153 -7.69 4.58 -9.44
N TYR A 154 -7.91 5.32 -8.36
CA TYR A 154 -7.05 5.28 -7.20
C TYR A 154 -7.68 4.37 -6.16
N SER A 155 -7.63 3.07 -6.43
CA SER A 155 -8.33 2.03 -5.70
C SER A 155 -7.36 1.10 -4.98
N SER A 156 -7.60 0.87 -3.71
CA SER A 156 -6.89 -0.10 -2.89
C SER A 156 -7.86 -0.74 -1.91
N ILE A 157 -8.28 -1.96 -2.21
CA ILE A 157 -9.23 -2.69 -1.35
C ILE A 157 -8.70 -2.86 0.08
N SER A 158 -7.39 -2.86 0.25
CA SER A 158 -6.74 -3.00 1.56
C SER A 158 -6.86 -1.75 2.44
N TYR A 159 -7.09 -0.58 1.84
CA TYR A 159 -7.05 0.69 2.55
C TYR A 159 -8.32 1.53 2.42
N ILE A 160 -9.14 1.34 1.39
CA ILE A 160 -10.41 2.07 1.26
C ILE A 160 -11.42 1.50 2.26
N GLN A 161 -11.96 2.38 3.10
CA GLN A 161 -12.98 2.05 4.09
C GLN A 161 -14.37 2.53 3.72
N GLY A 162 -14.49 3.39 2.70
CA GLY A 162 -15.73 3.96 2.25
C GLY A 162 -15.53 5.19 1.37
N PHE A 163 -16.58 5.91 1.12
CA PHE A 163 -16.59 7.15 0.35
C PHE A 163 -17.21 8.28 1.15
N ALA A 164 -16.64 9.47 1.05
CA ALA A 164 -17.15 10.63 1.76
C ALA A 164 -18.60 10.94 1.33
N GLY A 165 -19.47 11.09 2.32
CA GLY A 165 -20.88 11.41 2.10
C GLY A 165 -21.76 10.25 1.63
N LEU A 166 -21.24 9.02 1.55
CA LEU A 166 -22.03 7.82 1.26
C LEU A 166 -22.10 6.90 2.48
N GLU A 167 -23.25 6.27 2.66
CA GLU A 167 -23.43 5.21 3.66
C GLU A 167 -22.85 3.88 3.12
N LYS A 168 -22.52 2.94 4.02
CA LYS A 168 -21.90 1.66 3.64
C LYS A 168 -22.71 0.79 2.68
N GLU A 169 -24.02 1.05 2.58
CA GLU A 169 -24.95 0.28 1.76
C GLU A 169 -25.17 0.88 0.36
N GLU A 170 -24.58 2.04 0.10
CA GLU A 170 -24.63 2.75 -1.19
C GLU A 170 -23.41 2.48 -2.08
#